data_9257119a9b063ccbcc76f074c0d29199
#
_entry.id   9257119a9b063ccbcc76f074c0d29199
#
_cell.length_a   1.000
_cell.length_b   1.000
_cell.length_c   1.000
_cell.angle_alpha   90.00
_cell.angle_beta   90.00
_cell.angle_gamma   90.00
#
_symmetry.space_group_name_H-M   'P 1'
#
loop_
_entity.id
_entity.type
_entity.pdbx_description
1 polymer ?
#
loop_
_entity_poly.entity_id
_entity_poly.type
_entity_poly.pdbx_seq_one_letter_code
_entity_poly.pdbx_strand_id
1 'polypeptide(L)'
;MRRKLAFLVAVFCATVLAMAVQKPVFMAWYAAEAAGAGFGGWMEVLWHGLTLDMTVAGYVTALPLLAVLLSLWVRIPERVWRGVLTAYFALIAVVTAVIFAVDVALYEHWGFRIDATVLIYLSDPEEAMASVDFWLGVRQTLLAAAYAALMLWAYCRILRIFDGRPVGWRLALPGSLVVVVLAGFDFLAIRGGLGASVANVSKVYFSPVPFLNHAATNPVFSFLSSLGDRADYAGEYPFFDEETRAAKFDALRGNGPAAGPTERVLDTLRPNVVIVILESFARTVMDAEVDGEPVMPNMQRLKREGVWFENFFANSFRTDRGEVAILSGFPAQTRMSIMKLPAKSRNLPSVARSLAGEGYKTSFAYGGDLNFTNQASYMYATGWQELIWQKDLRFDAPASDWGYDDRLMCDWFADRVIALSESREPFLAGLLTLSSHTPFDVPYAKFDDRVLNAMAFSDDCVGKMIDRLKASPAWENLLVVLVADHGYPYPRTLAYNEPLRHRIPMIWTGGAVARPRVVEDYASQIDIAATLLAQLGVPHDDFDYSKDIFAPPPPRKFAYYAFNDGFGVVDASGEAVWDSTGGRAVTETNPELLDVGRTMLQTTYVDIGRR
;
A
#
# COMPACT_ATOMS: atom_id res chain seq x y z
N MET A 1 14.28 32.98 -27.85
CA MET A 1 14.32 32.27 -26.57
C MET A 1 13.05 32.47 -25.72
N ARG A 2 12.69 33.72 -25.33
CA ARG A 2 11.50 33.98 -24.46
C ARG A 2 10.21 33.27 -24.93
N ARG A 3 9.88 33.32 -26.24
CA ARG A 3 8.69 32.64 -26.78
C ARG A 3 8.73 31.12 -26.65
N LYS A 4 9.91 30.50 -26.82
CA LYS A 4 10.09 29.05 -26.65
C LYS A 4 9.88 28.63 -25.21
N LEU A 5 10.40 29.38 -24.23
CA LEU A 5 10.21 29.12 -22.80
C LEU A 5 8.76 29.36 -22.37
N ALA A 6 8.16 30.47 -22.83
CA ALA A 6 6.74 30.76 -22.56
C ALA A 6 5.80 29.67 -23.14
N PHE A 7 6.16 29.09 -24.29
CA PHE A 7 5.43 27.95 -24.86
C PHE A 7 5.46 26.73 -23.92
N LEU A 8 6.63 26.35 -23.39
CA LEU A 8 6.74 25.20 -22.47
C LEU A 8 5.92 25.40 -21.19
N VAL A 9 6.07 26.57 -20.57
CA VAL A 9 5.31 26.91 -19.36
C VAL A 9 3.81 26.90 -19.65
N ALA A 10 3.39 27.47 -20.78
CA ALA A 10 1.98 27.51 -21.16
C ALA A 10 1.41 26.10 -21.43
N VAL A 11 2.17 25.21 -22.05
CA VAL A 11 1.76 23.80 -22.24
C VAL A 11 1.57 23.12 -20.90
N PHE A 12 2.57 23.19 -20.03
CA PHE A 12 2.50 22.58 -18.70
C PHE A 12 1.29 23.09 -17.88
N CYS A 13 1.18 24.41 -17.74
CA CYS A 13 0.08 25.02 -16.98
C CYS A 13 -1.30 24.72 -17.57
N ALA A 14 -1.43 24.75 -18.91
CA ALA A 14 -2.71 24.44 -19.56
C ALA A 14 -3.10 22.96 -19.35
N THR A 15 -2.13 22.06 -19.36
CA THR A 15 -2.37 20.64 -19.09
C THR A 15 -2.79 20.43 -17.63
N VAL A 16 -2.07 21.04 -16.66
CA VAL A 16 -2.48 20.98 -15.24
C VAL A 16 -3.92 21.50 -15.06
N LEU A 17 -4.25 22.64 -15.66
CA LEU A 17 -5.60 23.20 -15.58
C LEU A 17 -6.65 22.28 -16.21
N ALA A 18 -6.34 21.68 -17.37
CA ALA A 18 -7.23 20.71 -18.00
C ALA A 18 -7.49 19.52 -17.06
N MET A 19 -6.44 18.91 -16.48
CA MET A 19 -6.59 17.81 -15.53
C MET A 19 -7.35 18.25 -14.28
N ALA A 20 -7.05 19.42 -13.73
CA ALA A 20 -7.74 19.93 -12.52
C ALA A 20 -9.26 20.13 -12.73
N VAL A 21 -9.69 20.56 -13.91
CA VAL A 21 -11.11 20.77 -14.24
C VAL A 21 -11.91 19.45 -14.24
N GLN A 22 -11.27 18.30 -14.47
CA GLN A 22 -11.96 17.00 -14.40
C GLN A 22 -12.57 16.73 -13.02
N LYS A 23 -11.94 17.20 -11.95
CA LYS A 23 -12.36 16.96 -10.57
C LYS A 23 -13.72 17.61 -10.23
N PRO A 24 -13.91 18.92 -10.42
CA PRO A 24 -15.22 19.53 -10.18
C PRO A 24 -16.30 19.01 -11.12
N VAL A 25 -15.96 18.63 -12.35
CA VAL A 25 -16.93 17.99 -13.27
C VAL A 25 -17.34 16.62 -12.73
N PHE A 26 -16.40 15.81 -12.26
CA PHE A 26 -16.67 14.51 -11.65
C PHE A 26 -17.52 14.67 -10.37
N MET A 27 -17.15 15.57 -9.47
CA MET A 27 -17.92 15.83 -8.24
C MET A 27 -19.33 16.37 -8.52
N ALA A 28 -19.50 17.19 -9.55
CA ALA A 28 -20.82 17.68 -9.96
C ALA A 28 -21.68 16.58 -10.61
N TRP A 29 -21.04 15.63 -11.31
CA TRP A 29 -21.74 14.47 -11.86
C TRP A 29 -22.28 13.55 -10.77
N TYR A 30 -21.48 13.33 -9.71
CA TYR A 30 -21.81 12.55 -8.53
C TYR A 30 -22.18 13.48 -7.35
N ALA A 31 -23.11 14.40 -7.59
CA ALA A 31 -23.46 15.43 -6.61
C ALA A 31 -24.03 14.87 -5.31
N ALA A 32 -24.66 13.70 -5.33
CA ALA A 32 -25.19 13.04 -4.15
C ALA A 32 -24.08 12.61 -3.20
N GLU A 33 -23.04 11.97 -3.73
CA GLU A 33 -21.86 11.53 -3.00
C GLU A 33 -21.00 12.72 -2.53
N ALA A 34 -20.99 13.79 -3.33
CA ALA A 34 -20.28 15.02 -3.01
C ALA A 34 -21.00 15.92 -2.00
N ALA A 35 -22.28 15.68 -1.72
CA ALA A 35 -23.13 16.60 -0.93
C ALA A 35 -22.58 16.87 0.47
N GLY A 36 -21.93 15.87 1.11
CA GLY A 36 -21.33 16.00 2.44
C GLY A 36 -19.99 16.74 2.49
N ALA A 37 -19.35 16.99 1.33
CA ALA A 37 -17.99 17.53 1.28
C ALA A 37 -17.90 19.03 1.62
N GLY A 38 -18.96 19.80 1.39
CA GLY A 38 -18.95 21.25 1.51
C GLY A 38 -17.89 21.92 0.62
N PHE A 39 -17.76 23.24 0.68
CA PHE A 39 -16.77 23.98 -0.10
C PHE A 39 -15.33 23.58 0.24
N GLY A 40 -15.04 23.30 1.53
CA GLY A 40 -13.72 22.87 1.99
C GLY A 40 -13.26 21.60 1.29
N GLY A 41 -14.10 20.56 1.28
CA GLY A 41 -13.77 19.29 0.62
C GLY A 41 -13.53 19.42 -0.88
N TRP A 42 -14.26 20.32 -1.58
CA TRP A 42 -13.97 20.60 -2.99
C TRP A 42 -12.58 21.22 -3.19
N MET A 43 -12.17 22.11 -2.28
CA MET A 43 -10.83 22.71 -2.33
C MET A 43 -9.73 21.71 -2.01
N GLU A 44 -9.95 20.82 -1.04
CA GLU A 44 -9.02 19.74 -0.69
C GLU A 44 -8.84 18.75 -1.85
N VAL A 45 -9.94 18.36 -2.51
CA VAL A 45 -9.88 17.51 -3.72
C VAL A 45 -9.02 18.14 -4.81
N LEU A 46 -9.20 19.44 -5.08
CA LEU A 46 -8.39 20.16 -6.06
C LEU A 46 -6.92 20.23 -5.62
N TRP A 47 -6.66 20.58 -4.37
CA TRP A 47 -5.31 20.75 -3.84
C TRP A 47 -4.51 19.46 -3.85
N HIS A 48 -5.07 18.40 -3.26
CA HIS A 48 -4.40 17.10 -3.21
C HIS A 48 -4.24 16.47 -4.59
N GLY A 49 -5.23 16.65 -5.46
CA GLY A 49 -5.20 16.13 -6.83
C GLY A 49 -4.13 16.77 -7.74
N LEU A 50 -3.61 17.97 -7.41
CA LEU A 50 -2.60 18.66 -8.21
C LEU A 50 -1.33 17.82 -8.43
N THR A 51 -0.95 16.99 -7.48
CA THR A 51 0.27 16.16 -7.60
C THR A 51 0.22 15.26 -8.82
N LEU A 52 -0.87 14.51 -9.02
CA LEU A 52 -1.04 13.63 -10.17
C LEU A 52 -1.34 14.42 -11.47
N ASP A 53 -2.00 15.58 -11.36
CA ASP A 53 -2.21 16.46 -12.52
C ASP A 53 -0.89 16.99 -13.06
N MET A 54 0.05 17.40 -12.18
CA MET A 54 1.38 17.82 -12.56
C MET A 54 2.20 16.66 -13.15
N THR A 55 2.04 15.45 -12.62
CA THR A 55 2.67 14.25 -13.17
C THR A 55 2.23 14.00 -14.61
N VAL A 56 0.93 14.04 -14.90
CA VAL A 56 0.41 13.89 -16.26
C VAL A 56 0.88 15.05 -17.16
N ALA A 57 0.87 16.29 -16.63
CA ALA A 57 1.35 17.45 -17.37
C ALA A 57 2.85 17.34 -17.73
N GLY A 58 3.66 16.76 -16.85
CA GLY A 58 5.06 16.46 -17.14
C GLY A 58 5.22 15.51 -18.31
N TYR A 59 4.51 14.38 -18.31
CA TYR A 59 4.53 13.46 -19.45
C TYR A 59 4.10 14.12 -20.76
N VAL A 60 3.07 14.97 -20.73
CA VAL A 60 2.60 15.70 -21.91
C VAL A 60 3.62 16.78 -22.34
N THR A 61 4.38 17.37 -21.43
CA THR A 61 5.35 18.41 -21.73
C THR A 61 6.69 17.87 -22.26
N ALA A 62 6.99 16.59 -22.04
CA ALA A 62 8.26 15.96 -22.42
C ALA A 62 8.55 16.09 -23.94
N LEU A 63 7.56 15.81 -24.81
CA LEU A 63 7.75 15.97 -26.27
C LEU A 63 7.92 17.45 -26.69
N PRO A 64 7.13 18.41 -26.22
CA PRO A 64 7.37 19.85 -26.38
C PRO A 64 8.76 20.30 -25.92
N LEU A 65 9.31 19.78 -24.82
CA LEU A 65 10.68 20.05 -24.37
C LEU A 65 11.71 19.62 -25.41
N LEU A 66 11.57 18.38 -25.92
CA LEU A 66 12.43 17.89 -27.02
C LEU A 66 12.29 18.73 -28.28
N ALA A 67 11.07 19.11 -28.65
CA ALA A 67 10.81 19.96 -29.81
C ALA A 67 11.49 21.34 -29.65
N VAL A 68 11.40 21.94 -28.46
CA VAL A 68 12.09 23.22 -28.18
C VAL A 68 13.59 23.04 -28.23
N LEU A 69 14.16 22.00 -27.61
CA LEU A 69 15.60 21.72 -27.65
C LEU A 69 16.11 21.55 -29.07
N LEU A 70 15.45 20.72 -29.87
CA LEU A 70 15.81 20.52 -31.30
C LEU A 70 15.69 21.81 -32.11
N SER A 71 14.64 22.62 -31.85
CA SER A 71 14.43 23.89 -32.54
C SER A 71 15.50 24.96 -32.27
N LEU A 72 16.37 24.77 -31.28
CA LEU A 72 17.50 25.67 -31.02
C LEU A 72 18.61 25.48 -32.07
N TRP A 73 18.78 24.25 -32.53
CA TRP A 73 19.94 23.83 -33.35
C TRP A 73 19.58 23.50 -34.79
N VAL A 74 18.39 22.90 -35.00
CA VAL A 74 18.01 22.35 -36.30
C VAL A 74 16.96 23.23 -36.96
N ARG A 75 17.16 23.50 -38.24
CA ARG A 75 16.21 24.25 -39.09
C ARG A 75 15.17 23.30 -39.68
N ILE A 76 14.02 23.20 -39.02
CA ILE A 76 12.85 22.45 -39.50
C ILE A 76 11.80 23.46 -39.96
N PRO A 77 11.15 23.23 -41.12
CA PRO A 77 10.09 24.10 -41.59
C PRO A 77 8.96 24.27 -40.57
N GLU A 78 8.49 25.50 -40.40
CA GLU A 78 7.46 25.80 -39.36
C GLU A 78 6.16 24.99 -39.58
N ARG A 79 5.83 24.66 -40.83
CA ARG A 79 4.69 23.80 -41.19
C ARG A 79 4.84 22.39 -40.59
N VAL A 80 6.04 21.83 -40.58
CA VAL A 80 6.33 20.51 -40.02
C VAL A 80 6.17 20.57 -38.49
N TRP A 81 6.79 21.56 -37.85
CA TRP A 81 6.61 21.74 -36.40
C TRP A 81 5.15 21.88 -35.99
N ARG A 82 4.41 22.75 -36.70
CA ARG A 82 2.97 22.94 -36.42
C ARG A 82 2.18 21.68 -36.66
N GLY A 83 2.45 20.97 -37.78
CA GLY A 83 1.78 19.70 -38.07
C GLY A 83 2.00 18.65 -37.00
N VAL A 84 3.26 18.39 -36.64
CA VAL A 84 3.63 17.39 -35.61
C VAL A 84 3.03 17.72 -34.23
N LEU A 85 3.22 18.97 -33.76
CA LEU A 85 2.73 19.39 -32.47
C LEU A 85 1.19 19.45 -32.42
N THR A 86 0.52 19.84 -33.51
CA THR A 86 -0.95 19.81 -33.57
C THR A 86 -1.47 18.38 -33.52
N ALA A 87 -0.88 17.46 -34.28
CA ALA A 87 -1.25 16.04 -34.26
C ALA A 87 -1.02 15.43 -32.85
N TYR A 88 0.11 15.75 -32.24
CA TYR A 88 0.41 15.31 -30.87
C TYR A 88 -0.64 15.82 -29.86
N PHE A 89 -0.93 17.11 -29.85
CA PHE A 89 -1.91 17.68 -28.93
C PHE A 89 -3.34 17.22 -29.22
N ALA A 90 -3.67 16.97 -30.48
CA ALA A 90 -4.97 16.38 -30.83
C ALA A 90 -5.10 14.96 -30.28
N LEU A 91 -4.05 14.14 -30.40
CA LEU A 91 -4.02 12.81 -29.82
C LEU A 91 -4.17 12.86 -28.28
N ILE A 92 -3.39 13.71 -27.61
CA ILE A 92 -3.49 13.89 -26.15
C ILE A 92 -4.90 14.35 -25.74
N ALA A 93 -5.47 15.32 -26.44
CA ALA A 93 -6.81 15.82 -26.13
C ALA A 93 -7.89 14.74 -26.27
N VAL A 94 -7.84 13.96 -27.35
CA VAL A 94 -8.81 12.87 -27.59
C VAL A 94 -8.64 11.75 -26.59
N VAL A 95 -7.41 11.26 -26.37
CA VAL A 95 -7.15 10.16 -25.43
C VAL A 95 -7.57 10.56 -24.00
N THR A 96 -7.18 11.75 -23.54
CA THR A 96 -7.56 12.26 -22.23
C THR A 96 -9.08 12.40 -22.07
N ALA A 97 -9.75 12.91 -23.11
CA ALA A 97 -11.19 13.11 -23.09
C ALA A 97 -11.96 11.77 -23.06
N VAL A 98 -11.52 10.80 -23.83
CA VAL A 98 -12.13 9.45 -23.83
C VAL A 98 -11.93 8.79 -22.47
N ILE A 99 -10.70 8.79 -21.93
CA ILE A 99 -10.43 8.21 -20.60
C ILE A 99 -11.33 8.87 -19.55
N PHE A 100 -11.44 10.19 -19.53
CA PHE A 100 -12.26 10.91 -18.56
C PHE A 100 -13.75 10.59 -18.70
N ALA A 101 -14.29 10.57 -19.92
CA ALA A 101 -15.69 10.26 -20.16
C ALA A 101 -16.03 8.81 -19.75
N VAL A 102 -15.17 7.86 -20.10
CA VAL A 102 -15.34 6.44 -19.71
C VAL A 102 -15.24 6.29 -18.19
N ASP A 103 -14.28 6.96 -17.55
CA ASP A 103 -14.12 6.97 -16.10
C ASP A 103 -15.39 7.45 -15.37
N VAL A 104 -15.97 8.57 -15.83
CA VAL A 104 -17.22 9.09 -15.27
C VAL A 104 -18.38 8.10 -15.47
N ALA A 105 -18.45 7.38 -16.59
CA ALA A 105 -19.51 6.40 -16.82
C ALA A 105 -19.36 5.15 -15.95
N LEU A 106 -18.14 4.65 -15.78
CA LEU A 106 -17.88 3.40 -15.08
C LEU A 106 -17.88 3.52 -13.55
N TYR A 107 -17.66 4.71 -13.02
CA TYR A 107 -17.54 4.91 -11.57
C TYR A 107 -18.79 4.49 -10.80
N GLU A 108 -20.01 4.71 -11.36
CA GLU A 108 -21.26 4.28 -10.76
C GLU A 108 -21.31 2.75 -10.52
N HIS A 109 -20.73 1.99 -11.43
CA HIS A 109 -20.72 0.52 -11.36
C HIS A 109 -19.51 -0.03 -10.60
N TRP A 110 -18.35 0.61 -10.79
CA TRP A 110 -17.10 0.14 -10.22
C TRP A 110 -16.83 0.69 -8.82
N GLY A 111 -17.38 1.87 -8.49
CA GLY A 111 -17.07 2.60 -7.24
C GLY A 111 -15.57 2.91 -7.09
N PHE A 112 -14.84 2.99 -8.20
CA PHE A 112 -13.41 3.23 -8.27
C PHE A 112 -13.06 3.94 -9.59
N ARG A 113 -11.89 4.64 -9.64
CA ARG A 113 -11.42 5.31 -10.85
C ARG A 113 -10.95 4.29 -11.89
N ILE A 114 -11.11 4.65 -13.15
CA ILE A 114 -10.74 3.80 -14.28
C ILE A 114 -9.32 3.26 -14.16
N ASP A 115 -9.15 1.98 -14.44
CA ASP A 115 -7.87 1.30 -14.58
C ASP A 115 -7.81 0.46 -15.88
N ALA A 116 -6.71 -0.26 -16.08
CA ALA A 116 -6.50 -1.04 -17.29
C ALA A 116 -7.47 -2.21 -17.47
N THR A 117 -8.25 -2.57 -16.43
CA THR A 117 -9.26 -3.64 -16.50
C THR A 117 -10.34 -3.30 -17.54
N VAL A 118 -10.61 -2.01 -17.78
CA VAL A 118 -11.55 -1.58 -18.84
C VAL A 118 -11.21 -2.14 -20.21
N LEU A 119 -9.95 -2.44 -20.46
CA LEU A 119 -9.49 -2.93 -21.77
C LEU A 119 -9.87 -4.41 -22.00
N ILE A 120 -10.28 -5.14 -20.97
CA ILE A 120 -10.83 -6.50 -21.10
C ILE A 120 -12.17 -6.42 -21.86
N TYR A 121 -12.97 -5.38 -21.59
CA TYR A 121 -14.24 -5.17 -22.29
C TYR A 121 -14.08 -4.76 -23.77
N LEU A 122 -12.88 -4.36 -24.19
CA LEU A 122 -12.61 -4.14 -25.63
C LEU A 122 -12.42 -5.44 -26.40
N SER A 123 -12.21 -6.57 -25.72
CA SER A 123 -12.13 -7.90 -26.36
C SER A 123 -13.51 -8.41 -26.78
N ASP A 124 -14.58 -7.95 -26.12
CA ASP A 124 -15.96 -8.26 -26.47
C ASP A 124 -16.83 -6.99 -26.48
N PRO A 125 -16.74 -6.18 -27.56
CA PRO A 125 -17.45 -4.90 -27.64
C PRO A 125 -18.98 -5.04 -27.68
N GLU A 126 -19.52 -6.18 -28.13
CA GLU A 126 -20.98 -6.39 -28.21
C GLU A 126 -21.56 -6.56 -26.81
N GLU A 127 -20.89 -7.32 -25.94
CA GLU A 127 -21.31 -7.53 -24.55
C GLU A 127 -21.14 -6.24 -23.72
N ALA A 128 -20.04 -5.52 -23.94
CA ALA A 128 -19.80 -4.22 -23.31
C ALA A 128 -20.87 -3.18 -23.69
N MET A 129 -21.24 -3.11 -24.97
CA MET A 129 -22.27 -2.16 -25.45
C MET A 129 -23.68 -2.55 -25.06
N ALA A 130 -23.98 -3.84 -24.85
CA ALA A 130 -25.29 -4.31 -24.42
C ALA A 130 -25.68 -3.77 -23.01
N SER A 131 -24.71 -3.40 -22.20
CA SER A 131 -24.89 -2.86 -20.86
C SER A 131 -24.97 -1.34 -20.79
N VAL A 132 -24.77 -0.62 -21.91
CA VAL A 132 -24.72 0.85 -21.95
C VAL A 132 -26.07 1.40 -22.43
N ASP A 133 -26.75 2.16 -21.58
CA ASP A 133 -27.94 2.91 -21.97
C ASP A 133 -27.63 3.94 -23.07
N PHE A 134 -28.51 4.06 -24.06
CA PHE A 134 -28.33 4.95 -25.20
C PHE A 134 -28.06 6.41 -24.77
N TRP A 135 -28.83 6.92 -23.79
CA TRP A 135 -28.66 8.29 -23.32
C TRP A 135 -27.36 8.50 -22.54
N LEU A 136 -26.90 7.48 -21.82
CA LEU A 136 -25.58 7.50 -21.19
C LEU A 136 -24.49 7.63 -22.28
N GLY A 137 -24.56 6.81 -23.33
CA GLY A 137 -23.63 6.89 -24.45
C GLY A 137 -23.60 8.27 -25.12
N VAL A 138 -24.77 8.89 -25.36
CA VAL A 138 -24.87 10.24 -25.90
C VAL A 138 -24.24 11.28 -24.96
N ARG A 139 -24.54 11.26 -23.67
CA ARG A 139 -23.98 12.20 -22.69
C ARG A 139 -22.46 12.09 -22.61
N GLN A 140 -21.91 10.86 -22.56
CA GLN A 140 -20.46 10.62 -22.50
C GLN A 140 -19.75 11.05 -23.79
N THR A 141 -20.35 10.81 -24.96
CA THR A 141 -19.81 11.29 -26.23
C THR A 141 -19.77 12.81 -26.28
N LEU A 142 -20.81 13.49 -25.81
CA LEU A 142 -20.85 14.95 -25.75
C LEU A 142 -19.82 15.50 -24.76
N LEU A 143 -19.67 14.87 -23.57
CA LEU A 143 -18.65 15.23 -22.59
C LEU A 143 -17.24 15.09 -23.17
N ALA A 144 -16.94 13.95 -23.81
CA ALA A 144 -15.66 13.71 -24.45
C ALA A 144 -15.37 14.72 -25.56
N ALA A 145 -16.35 14.96 -26.45
CA ALA A 145 -16.21 15.91 -27.56
C ALA A 145 -15.98 17.36 -27.05
N ALA A 146 -16.76 17.80 -26.07
CA ALA A 146 -16.63 19.13 -25.50
C ALA A 146 -15.27 19.32 -24.81
N TYR A 147 -14.85 18.35 -24.01
CA TYR A 147 -13.57 18.38 -23.31
C TYR A 147 -12.37 18.32 -24.27
N ALA A 148 -12.41 17.43 -25.28
CA ALA A 148 -11.37 17.35 -26.33
C ALA A 148 -11.29 18.66 -27.13
N ALA A 149 -12.43 19.24 -27.50
CA ALA A 149 -12.48 20.51 -28.22
C ALA A 149 -11.87 21.67 -27.40
N LEU A 150 -12.17 21.73 -26.10
CA LEU A 150 -11.61 22.73 -25.18
C LEU A 150 -10.09 22.60 -25.06
N MET A 151 -9.59 21.37 -24.82
CA MET A 151 -8.15 21.10 -24.76
C MET A 151 -7.44 21.45 -26.07
N LEU A 152 -7.98 20.98 -27.18
CA LEU A 152 -7.39 21.24 -28.51
C LEU A 152 -7.40 22.74 -28.82
N TRP A 153 -8.47 23.45 -28.50
CA TRP A 153 -8.53 24.90 -28.65
C TRP A 153 -7.43 25.58 -27.84
N ALA A 154 -7.25 25.23 -26.57
CA ALA A 154 -6.21 25.76 -25.71
C ALA A 154 -4.81 25.51 -26.28
N TYR A 155 -4.52 24.26 -26.68
CA TYR A 155 -3.22 23.91 -27.27
C TYR A 155 -2.97 24.61 -28.61
N CYS A 156 -3.99 24.75 -29.48
CA CYS A 156 -3.87 25.50 -30.73
C CYS A 156 -3.58 26.99 -30.48
N ARG A 157 -4.13 27.56 -29.40
CA ARG A 157 -3.79 28.95 -29.00
C ARG A 157 -2.35 29.05 -28.49
N ILE A 158 -1.89 28.09 -27.70
CA ILE A 158 -0.52 28.03 -27.18
C ILE A 158 0.49 27.79 -28.32
N LEU A 159 0.17 26.96 -29.32
CA LEU A 159 1.01 26.74 -30.49
C LEU A 159 1.35 28.02 -31.29
N ARG A 160 0.52 29.06 -31.20
CA ARG A 160 0.82 30.36 -31.81
C ARG A 160 1.99 31.08 -31.14
N ILE A 161 2.35 30.70 -29.91
CA ILE A 161 3.51 31.23 -29.18
C ILE A 161 4.79 30.54 -29.63
N PHE A 162 4.70 29.28 -30.09
CA PHE A 162 5.87 28.49 -30.48
C PHE A 162 6.61 29.12 -31.68
N ASP A 163 7.93 29.24 -31.54
CA ASP A 163 8.82 29.70 -32.59
C ASP A 163 9.82 28.58 -32.92
N GLY A 164 9.62 27.90 -34.04
CA GLY A 164 10.44 26.78 -34.52
C GLY A 164 11.78 27.18 -35.14
N ARG A 165 12.13 28.49 -35.18
CA ARG A 165 13.35 28.95 -35.84
C ARG A 165 14.57 28.67 -34.97
N PRO A 166 15.71 28.21 -35.57
CA PRO A 166 16.94 28.06 -34.82
C PRO A 166 17.48 29.42 -34.40
N VAL A 167 18.22 29.41 -33.30
CA VAL A 167 18.91 30.60 -32.81
C VAL A 167 20.41 30.48 -33.06
N GLY A 168 21.14 31.62 -33.07
CA GLY A 168 22.58 31.56 -33.22
C GLY A 168 23.24 30.76 -32.08
N TRP A 169 24.38 30.11 -32.35
CA TRP A 169 25.07 29.22 -31.41
C TRP A 169 25.33 29.82 -30.03
N ARG A 170 25.58 31.15 -29.97
CA ARG A 170 25.79 31.91 -28.73
C ARG A 170 24.56 31.95 -27.83
N LEU A 171 23.38 31.79 -28.38
CA LEU A 171 22.11 31.69 -27.65
C LEU A 171 21.61 30.26 -27.57
N ALA A 172 22.00 29.38 -28.51
CA ALA A 172 21.61 27.97 -28.49
C ALA A 172 22.20 27.22 -27.31
N LEU A 173 23.47 27.43 -26.99
CA LEU A 173 24.16 26.78 -25.88
C LEU A 173 23.54 27.11 -24.52
N PRO A 174 23.45 28.38 -24.08
CA PRO A 174 22.79 28.74 -22.83
C PRO A 174 21.30 28.42 -22.86
N GLY A 175 20.66 28.50 -24.02
CA GLY A 175 19.27 28.07 -24.18
C GLY A 175 19.04 26.59 -23.96
N SER A 176 19.96 25.75 -24.44
CA SER A 176 19.93 24.31 -24.15
C SER A 176 20.07 24.02 -22.66
N LEU A 177 20.97 24.71 -21.98
CA LEU A 177 21.13 24.59 -20.54
C LEU A 177 19.82 24.92 -19.79
N VAL A 178 19.15 26.02 -20.16
CA VAL A 178 17.86 26.40 -19.57
C VAL A 178 16.79 25.32 -19.85
N VAL A 179 16.74 24.77 -21.07
CA VAL A 179 15.78 23.68 -21.39
C VAL A 179 16.10 22.43 -20.59
N VAL A 180 17.38 22.07 -20.39
CA VAL A 180 17.79 20.94 -19.54
C VAL A 180 17.37 21.16 -18.09
N VAL A 181 17.52 22.36 -17.55
CA VAL A 181 17.05 22.70 -16.19
C VAL A 181 15.52 22.56 -16.11
N LEU A 182 14.78 23.06 -17.11
CA LEU A 182 13.33 22.87 -17.16
C LEU A 182 12.94 21.39 -17.29
N ALA A 183 13.69 20.59 -18.04
CA ALA A 183 13.49 19.14 -18.09
C ALA A 183 13.74 18.46 -16.73
N GLY A 184 14.68 18.99 -15.93
CA GLY A 184 14.86 18.56 -14.54
C GLY A 184 13.63 18.84 -13.66
N PHE A 185 13.03 20.04 -13.77
CA PHE A 185 11.78 20.35 -13.07
C PHE A 185 10.61 19.52 -13.57
N ASP A 186 10.53 19.28 -14.88
CA ASP A 186 9.52 18.42 -15.50
C ASP A 186 9.66 16.97 -15.01
N PHE A 187 10.89 16.46 -14.92
CA PHE A 187 11.18 15.17 -14.33
C PHE A 187 10.73 15.08 -12.86
N LEU A 188 10.94 16.14 -12.07
CA LEU A 188 10.44 16.18 -10.68
C LEU A 188 8.90 16.17 -10.63
N ALA A 189 8.23 16.82 -11.56
CA ALA A 189 6.78 16.74 -11.67
C ALA A 189 6.32 15.32 -12.04
N ILE A 190 6.96 14.67 -13.03
CA ILE A 190 6.70 13.27 -13.41
C ILE A 190 6.91 12.34 -12.22
N ARG A 191 8.01 12.55 -11.46
CA ARG A 191 8.33 11.75 -10.28
C ARG A 191 7.33 11.95 -9.12
N GLY A 192 6.55 13.03 -9.12
CA GLY A 192 5.63 13.37 -8.04
C GLY A 192 6.27 14.07 -6.85
N GLY A 193 7.40 14.78 -7.07
CA GLY A 193 8.09 15.59 -6.06
C GLY A 193 9.45 15.05 -5.63
N LEU A 194 9.97 15.60 -4.52
CA LEU A 194 11.31 15.28 -3.97
C LEU A 194 11.29 14.18 -2.90
N GLY A 195 10.11 13.77 -2.42
CA GLY A 195 9.96 12.75 -1.36
C GLY A 195 10.51 11.39 -1.75
N ALA A 196 10.58 10.44 -0.80
CA ALA A 196 11.06 9.07 -1.03
C ALA A 196 10.19 8.32 -2.05
N SER A 197 8.86 8.49 -1.99
CA SER A 197 7.92 7.84 -2.88
C SER A 197 7.85 8.51 -4.26
N VAL A 198 7.75 7.70 -5.32
CA VAL A 198 7.42 8.16 -6.66
C VAL A 198 5.91 8.40 -6.80
N ALA A 199 5.49 9.03 -7.91
CA ALA A 199 4.08 9.25 -8.19
C ALA A 199 3.28 7.94 -8.18
N ASN A 200 2.26 7.90 -7.35
CA ASN A 200 1.28 6.81 -7.23
C ASN A 200 -0.03 7.39 -6.68
N VAL A 201 -1.11 6.61 -6.67
CA VAL A 201 -2.43 7.10 -6.27
C VAL A 201 -2.52 7.49 -4.78
N SER A 202 -1.71 6.90 -3.90
CA SER A 202 -1.70 7.27 -2.48
C SER A 202 -1.35 8.74 -2.23
N LYS A 203 -0.59 9.35 -3.13
CA LYS A 203 -0.21 10.78 -2.98
C LYS A 203 -1.39 11.75 -2.96
N VAL A 204 -2.55 11.31 -3.42
CA VAL A 204 -3.77 12.11 -3.43
C VAL A 204 -4.82 11.62 -2.44
N TYR A 205 -4.51 10.58 -1.65
CA TYR A 205 -5.39 10.08 -0.60
C TYR A 205 -5.18 10.93 0.66
N PHE A 206 -6.25 11.54 1.16
CA PHE A 206 -6.19 12.48 2.28
C PHE A 206 -7.37 12.34 3.25
N SER A 207 -8.38 11.54 2.91
CA SER A 207 -9.64 11.47 3.63
C SER A 207 -10.07 10.02 3.91
N PRO A 208 -10.70 9.74 5.06
CA PRO A 208 -11.37 8.47 5.31
C PRO A 208 -12.63 8.29 4.44
N VAL A 209 -13.11 9.34 3.76
CA VAL A 209 -14.22 9.27 2.81
C VAL A 209 -13.69 8.86 1.43
N PRO A 210 -13.92 7.62 0.98
CA PRO A 210 -13.32 7.10 -0.27
C PRO A 210 -13.63 7.95 -1.50
N PHE A 211 -14.86 8.50 -1.59
CA PHE A 211 -15.27 9.34 -2.70
C PHE A 211 -14.35 10.56 -2.90
N LEU A 212 -13.92 11.22 -1.82
CA LEU A 212 -13.03 12.40 -1.92
C LEU A 212 -11.64 12.04 -2.45
N ASN A 213 -11.11 10.89 -2.04
CA ASN A 213 -9.84 10.37 -2.54
C ASN A 213 -9.94 10.01 -4.03
N HIS A 214 -11.04 9.35 -4.41
CA HIS A 214 -11.33 9.07 -5.82
C HIS A 214 -11.49 10.35 -6.63
N ALA A 215 -12.23 11.33 -6.14
CA ALA A 215 -12.38 12.63 -6.83
C ALA A 215 -11.03 13.35 -7.03
N ALA A 216 -10.09 13.24 -6.08
CA ALA A 216 -8.75 13.79 -6.19
C ALA A 216 -7.85 13.01 -7.18
N THR A 217 -8.12 11.73 -7.40
CA THR A 217 -7.32 10.89 -8.30
C THR A 217 -7.52 11.30 -9.76
N ASN A 218 -6.39 11.50 -10.47
CA ASN A 218 -6.42 11.79 -11.90
C ASN A 218 -6.71 10.50 -12.71
N PRO A 219 -7.79 10.44 -13.53
CA PRO A 219 -8.19 9.23 -14.25
C PRO A 219 -7.18 8.82 -15.32
N VAL A 220 -6.50 9.77 -15.95
CA VAL A 220 -5.46 9.47 -16.96
C VAL A 220 -4.25 8.82 -16.30
N PHE A 221 -3.85 9.33 -15.13
CA PHE A 221 -2.79 8.71 -14.34
C PHE A 221 -3.19 7.31 -13.87
N SER A 222 -4.38 7.15 -13.29
CA SER A 222 -4.90 5.86 -12.81
C SER A 222 -4.89 4.81 -13.92
N PHE A 223 -5.43 5.15 -15.09
CA PHE A 223 -5.47 4.25 -16.25
C PHE A 223 -4.06 3.90 -16.76
N LEU A 224 -3.19 4.89 -16.97
CA LEU A 224 -1.87 4.65 -17.55
C LEU A 224 -0.93 3.91 -16.59
N SER A 225 -0.99 4.21 -15.30
CA SER A 225 -0.16 3.53 -14.30
C SER A 225 -0.54 2.05 -14.13
N SER A 226 -1.79 1.70 -14.35
CA SER A 226 -2.28 0.33 -14.24
C SER A 226 -2.05 -0.53 -15.50
N LEU A 227 -1.59 0.05 -16.63
CA LEU A 227 -1.31 -0.71 -17.85
C LEU A 227 -0.23 -1.79 -17.68
N GLY A 228 0.71 -1.58 -16.75
CA GLY A 228 1.75 -2.54 -16.40
C GLY A 228 1.27 -3.70 -15.52
N ASP A 229 0.09 -3.56 -14.90
CA ASP A 229 -0.43 -4.50 -13.90
C ASP A 229 -1.39 -5.55 -14.52
N ARG A 230 -1.38 -5.67 -15.83
CA ARG A 230 -2.18 -6.64 -16.58
C ARG A 230 -1.57 -8.03 -16.49
N ALA A 231 -1.82 -8.74 -15.40
CA ALA A 231 -1.50 -10.15 -15.30
C ALA A 231 -2.81 -10.96 -15.27
N ASP A 232 -2.82 -12.10 -15.93
CA ASP A 232 -3.84 -13.14 -15.68
C ASP A 232 -3.50 -13.80 -14.35
N TYR A 233 -3.89 -13.14 -13.25
CA TYR A 233 -3.63 -13.65 -11.91
C TYR A 233 -4.28 -15.01 -11.70
N ALA A 234 -5.49 -15.24 -12.19
CA ALA A 234 -6.22 -16.48 -11.97
C ALA A 234 -5.57 -17.69 -12.63
N GLY A 235 -4.92 -17.49 -13.78
CA GLY A 235 -4.24 -18.54 -14.55
C GLY A 235 -2.76 -18.72 -14.21
N GLU A 236 -2.17 -17.91 -13.32
CA GLU A 236 -0.71 -17.90 -13.11
C GLU A 236 -0.17 -19.19 -12.44
N TYR A 237 -0.95 -19.81 -11.56
CA TYR A 237 -0.55 -21.04 -10.82
C TYR A 237 -1.60 -22.14 -10.95
N PRO A 238 -1.70 -22.84 -12.09
CA PRO A 238 -2.73 -23.86 -12.34
C PRO A 238 -2.30 -25.24 -11.79
N PHE A 239 -2.20 -25.40 -10.47
CA PHE A 239 -1.82 -26.67 -9.83
C PHE A 239 -2.96 -27.68 -9.84
N PHE A 240 -4.19 -27.22 -9.67
CA PHE A 240 -5.41 -28.04 -9.55
C PHE A 240 -6.50 -27.48 -10.46
N ASP A 241 -7.46 -28.32 -10.86
CA ASP A 241 -8.73 -27.84 -11.38
C ASP A 241 -9.53 -27.08 -10.30
N GLU A 242 -10.55 -26.33 -10.72
CA GLU A 242 -11.30 -25.44 -9.83
C GLU A 242 -12.01 -26.20 -8.69
N GLU A 243 -12.62 -27.36 -8.99
CA GLU A 243 -13.34 -28.16 -7.99
C GLU A 243 -12.36 -28.72 -6.93
N THR A 244 -11.26 -29.30 -7.39
CA THR A 244 -10.20 -29.84 -6.50
C THR A 244 -9.59 -28.74 -5.65
N ARG A 245 -9.26 -27.57 -6.25
CA ARG A 245 -8.72 -26.43 -5.53
C ARG A 245 -9.66 -25.95 -4.43
N ALA A 246 -10.94 -25.77 -4.78
CA ALA A 246 -11.95 -25.30 -3.82
C ALA A 246 -12.11 -26.27 -2.66
N ALA A 247 -12.27 -27.57 -2.93
CA ALA A 247 -12.42 -28.59 -1.89
C ALA A 247 -11.21 -28.67 -0.96
N LYS A 248 -9.97 -28.56 -1.51
CA LYS A 248 -8.75 -28.54 -0.71
C LYS A 248 -8.67 -27.28 0.17
N PHE A 249 -9.05 -26.12 -0.37
CA PHE A 249 -9.04 -24.87 0.38
C PHE A 249 -10.07 -24.87 1.50
N ASP A 250 -11.29 -25.34 1.24
CA ASP A 250 -12.34 -25.48 2.26
C ASP A 250 -11.90 -26.38 3.42
N ALA A 251 -11.15 -27.44 3.14
CA ALA A 251 -10.56 -28.30 4.18
C ALA A 251 -9.49 -27.57 5.03
N LEU A 252 -8.81 -26.55 4.48
CA LEU A 252 -7.82 -25.76 5.21
C LEU A 252 -8.43 -24.60 6.02
N ARG A 253 -9.56 -24.04 5.58
CA ARG A 253 -10.19 -22.86 6.22
C ARG A 253 -10.57 -23.11 7.68
N GLY A 254 -10.94 -24.32 8.03
CA GLY A 254 -11.33 -24.66 9.40
C GLY A 254 -12.59 -23.96 9.93
N ASN A 255 -13.28 -23.18 9.11
CA ASN A 255 -14.52 -22.47 9.42
C ASN A 255 -15.76 -23.39 9.32
N GLY A 256 -15.56 -24.70 9.41
CA GLY A 256 -16.67 -25.64 9.47
C GLY A 256 -17.41 -25.54 10.82
N PRO A 257 -18.69 -25.95 10.87
CA PRO A 257 -19.52 -25.91 12.09
C PRO A 257 -18.98 -26.72 13.27
N ALA A 258 -17.82 -27.34 13.15
CA ALA A 258 -17.13 -28.10 14.17
C ALA A 258 -16.07 -27.33 14.98
N ALA A 259 -15.74 -26.08 14.61
CA ALA A 259 -14.87 -25.24 15.44
C ALA A 259 -15.64 -24.83 16.70
N GLY A 260 -15.22 -25.35 17.84
CA GLY A 260 -15.74 -24.91 19.14
C GLY A 260 -15.36 -23.44 19.41
N PRO A 261 -15.83 -22.87 20.53
CA PRO A 261 -15.49 -21.50 20.88
C PRO A 261 -13.97 -21.34 21.09
N THR A 262 -13.45 -20.17 20.69
CA THR A 262 -12.04 -19.81 20.93
C THR A 262 -11.67 -19.90 22.41
N GLU A 263 -10.49 -20.43 22.71
CA GLU A 263 -9.93 -20.33 24.07
C GLU A 263 -9.58 -18.88 24.36
N ARG A 264 -10.12 -18.34 25.45
CA ARG A 264 -9.91 -16.94 25.81
C ARG A 264 -8.55 -16.73 26.49
N VAL A 265 -7.80 -15.77 25.96
CA VAL A 265 -6.55 -15.29 26.56
C VAL A 265 -6.66 -13.85 27.09
N LEU A 266 -7.79 -13.18 26.84
CA LEU A 266 -8.10 -11.86 27.33
C LEU A 266 -9.15 -11.93 28.44
N ASP A 267 -8.99 -11.08 29.47
CA ASP A 267 -9.94 -10.96 30.58
C ASP A 267 -11.14 -10.06 30.24
N THR A 268 -11.06 -9.28 29.17
CA THR A 268 -12.12 -8.39 28.69
C THR A 268 -12.45 -8.63 27.22
N LEU A 269 -13.70 -8.35 26.83
CA LEU A 269 -14.17 -8.44 25.43
C LEU A 269 -13.92 -7.17 24.61
N ARG A 270 -13.75 -6.03 25.28
CA ARG A 270 -13.61 -4.73 24.61
C ARG A 270 -12.41 -3.94 25.12
N PRO A 271 -11.18 -4.49 25.08
CA PRO A 271 -10.00 -3.72 25.38
C PRO A 271 -9.76 -2.65 24.31
N ASN A 272 -9.03 -1.62 24.66
CA ASN A 272 -8.35 -0.81 23.66
C ASN A 272 -7.25 -1.67 23.01
N VAL A 273 -7.08 -1.53 21.71
CA VAL A 273 -6.15 -2.37 20.94
C VAL A 273 -5.03 -1.51 20.35
N VAL A 274 -3.80 -1.92 20.59
CA VAL A 274 -2.61 -1.37 19.96
C VAL A 274 -1.94 -2.48 19.15
N ILE A 275 -1.64 -2.22 17.89
CA ILE A 275 -0.84 -3.12 17.03
C ILE A 275 0.46 -2.37 16.69
N VAL A 276 1.59 -2.89 17.17
CA VAL A 276 2.92 -2.38 16.84
C VAL A 276 3.55 -3.33 15.83
N ILE A 277 3.70 -2.85 14.61
CA ILE A 277 4.37 -3.58 13.54
C ILE A 277 5.86 -3.22 13.60
N LEU A 278 6.68 -4.22 13.90
CA LEU A 278 8.10 -4.07 14.16
C LEU A 278 8.88 -4.28 12.84
N GLU A 279 9.46 -3.22 12.31
CA GLU A 279 10.21 -3.27 11.05
C GLU A 279 11.37 -4.27 11.11
N SER A 280 11.34 -5.28 10.23
CA SER A 280 12.44 -6.24 10.00
C SER A 280 12.85 -7.10 11.21
N PHE A 281 12.06 -7.18 12.29
CA PHE A 281 12.45 -7.94 13.49
C PHE A 281 12.45 -9.44 13.20
N ALA A 282 13.66 -10.03 13.22
CA ALA A 282 13.85 -11.46 13.03
C ALA A 282 13.98 -12.19 14.36
N ARG A 283 13.42 -13.40 14.47
CA ARG A 283 13.59 -14.27 15.62
C ARG A 283 15.07 -14.58 15.87
N THR A 284 15.85 -14.77 14.81
CA THR A 284 17.29 -15.05 14.89
C THR A 284 18.09 -13.90 15.50
N VAL A 285 17.65 -12.64 15.32
CA VAL A 285 18.27 -11.47 15.96
C VAL A 285 17.79 -11.34 17.41
N MET A 286 16.51 -11.60 17.65
CA MET A 286 15.95 -11.58 19.01
C MET A 286 16.63 -12.59 19.94
N ASP A 287 17.01 -13.75 19.42
CA ASP A 287 17.68 -14.81 20.16
C ASP A 287 19.22 -14.68 20.15
N ALA A 288 19.77 -13.66 19.46
CA ALA A 288 21.21 -13.45 19.36
C ALA A 288 21.79 -12.81 20.63
N GLU A 289 22.99 -13.24 20.98
CA GLU A 289 23.83 -12.66 22.02
C GLU A 289 25.20 -12.28 21.41
N VAL A 290 25.76 -11.17 21.87
CA VAL A 290 27.12 -10.74 21.51
C VAL A 290 27.89 -10.55 22.82
N ASP A 291 28.98 -11.28 22.98
CA ASP A 291 29.80 -11.28 24.21
C ASP A 291 29.00 -11.57 25.50
N GLY A 292 27.95 -12.40 25.39
CA GLY A 292 27.05 -12.77 26.49
C GLY A 292 25.95 -11.73 26.81
N GLU A 293 25.87 -10.65 26.02
CA GLU A 293 24.83 -9.63 26.13
C GLU A 293 23.74 -9.87 25.06
N PRO A 294 22.45 -9.96 25.44
CA PRO A 294 21.37 -10.12 24.48
C PRO A 294 21.23 -8.86 23.60
N VAL A 295 21.03 -9.09 22.30
CA VAL A 295 20.82 -7.98 21.35
C VAL A 295 19.51 -7.26 21.63
N MET A 296 18.46 -8.00 21.96
CA MET A 296 17.10 -7.49 22.16
C MET A 296 16.53 -7.86 23.53
N PRO A 297 17.06 -7.28 24.63
CA PRO A 297 16.69 -7.65 26.00
C PRO A 297 15.24 -7.35 26.36
N ASN A 298 14.63 -6.29 25.76
CA ASN A 298 13.24 -5.94 26.04
C ASN A 298 12.26 -6.94 25.41
N MET A 299 12.49 -7.35 24.15
CA MET A 299 11.68 -8.40 23.53
C MET A 299 11.81 -9.73 24.29
N GLN A 300 13.02 -10.07 24.78
CA GLN A 300 13.22 -11.24 25.64
C GLN A 300 12.48 -11.13 27.01
N ARG A 301 12.38 -9.93 27.57
CA ARG A 301 11.58 -9.66 28.76
C ARG A 301 10.08 -9.82 28.46
N LEU A 302 9.59 -9.16 27.41
CA LEU A 302 8.17 -9.18 27.01
C LEU A 302 7.69 -10.57 26.62
N LYS A 303 8.56 -11.39 26.02
CA LYS A 303 8.33 -12.82 25.76
C LYS A 303 7.93 -13.58 27.04
N ARG A 304 8.53 -13.26 28.18
CA ARG A 304 8.24 -13.90 29.48
C ARG A 304 7.01 -13.32 30.17
N GLU A 305 6.67 -12.07 29.89
CA GLU A 305 5.60 -11.33 30.55
C GLU A 305 4.25 -11.43 29.84
N GLY A 306 4.22 -11.81 28.55
CA GLY A 306 3.04 -11.84 27.70
C GLY A 306 2.66 -13.22 27.18
N VAL A 307 1.73 -13.24 26.24
CA VAL A 307 1.43 -14.43 25.42
C VAL A 307 2.45 -14.45 24.28
N TRP A 308 3.31 -15.45 24.30
CA TRP A 308 4.38 -15.66 23.34
C TRP A 308 4.01 -16.73 22.32
N PHE A 309 4.15 -16.44 21.03
CA PHE A 309 3.90 -17.40 19.94
C PHE A 309 5.25 -17.98 19.47
N GLU A 310 5.51 -19.23 19.84
CA GLU A 310 6.81 -19.86 19.62
C GLU A 310 7.09 -20.12 18.14
N ASN A 311 6.10 -20.62 17.38
CA ASN A 311 6.25 -20.99 15.98
C ASN A 311 5.47 -20.04 15.07
N PHE A 312 5.87 -18.76 15.08
CA PHE A 312 5.19 -17.71 14.33
C PHE A 312 6.05 -17.21 13.16
N PHE A 313 5.41 -17.04 11.98
CA PHE A 313 6.11 -16.78 10.73
C PHE A 313 5.56 -15.54 10.01
N ALA A 314 6.48 -14.76 9.42
CA ALA A 314 6.13 -13.73 8.44
C ALA A 314 5.57 -14.38 7.18
N ASN A 315 4.56 -13.76 6.60
CA ASN A 315 3.94 -14.26 5.38
C ASN A 315 4.77 -13.95 4.13
N SER A 316 5.74 -13.01 4.24
CA SER A 316 6.71 -12.68 3.20
C SER A 316 7.95 -11.98 3.79
N PHE A 317 8.68 -11.21 2.95
CA PHE A 317 9.95 -10.56 3.26
C PHE A 317 9.95 -9.06 2.95
N ARG A 318 8.77 -8.44 2.88
CA ARG A 318 8.58 -7.00 2.63
C ARG A 318 7.44 -6.46 3.46
N THR A 319 7.58 -5.21 3.91
CA THR A 319 6.62 -4.47 4.73
C THR A 319 5.23 -4.41 4.10
N ASP A 320 5.12 -4.05 2.81
CA ASP A 320 3.85 -3.94 2.09
C ASP A 320 3.05 -5.26 1.99
N ARG A 321 3.71 -6.40 2.12
CA ARG A 321 3.09 -7.73 2.18
C ARG A 321 2.77 -8.14 3.60
N GLY A 322 3.67 -7.84 4.55
CA GLY A 322 3.49 -8.11 5.96
C GLY A 322 2.31 -7.32 6.55
N GLU A 323 2.18 -6.03 6.24
CA GLU A 323 1.06 -5.21 6.68
C GLU A 323 -0.30 -5.76 6.19
N VAL A 324 -0.39 -6.15 4.92
CA VAL A 324 -1.62 -6.76 4.38
C VAL A 324 -1.93 -8.08 5.09
N ALA A 325 -0.92 -8.92 5.34
CA ALA A 325 -1.11 -10.17 6.06
C ALA A 325 -1.60 -9.94 7.50
N ILE A 326 -1.01 -8.99 8.22
CA ILE A 326 -1.37 -8.65 9.61
C ILE A 326 -2.77 -8.02 9.69
N LEU A 327 -3.05 -7.03 8.84
CA LEU A 327 -4.21 -6.16 8.98
C LEU A 327 -5.45 -6.65 8.22
N SER A 328 -5.24 -7.47 7.18
CA SER A 328 -6.32 -8.02 6.33
C SER A 328 -6.39 -9.55 6.34
N GLY A 329 -5.47 -10.25 7.01
CA GLY A 329 -5.42 -11.71 6.99
C GLY A 329 -5.28 -12.30 5.58
N PHE A 330 -4.74 -11.54 4.63
CA PHE A 330 -4.65 -11.92 3.22
C PHE A 330 -3.23 -12.34 2.84
N PRO A 331 -3.04 -13.51 2.20
CA PRO A 331 -1.72 -14.05 1.93
C PRO A 331 -0.88 -13.17 1.01
N ALA A 332 0.41 -13.12 1.27
CA ALA A 332 1.38 -12.45 0.42
C ALA A 332 1.50 -13.14 -0.95
N GLN A 333 1.81 -12.34 -1.96
CA GLN A 333 2.02 -12.80 -3.33
C GLN A 333 3.52 -12.93 -3.63
N THR A 334 3.86 -13.77 -4.61
CA THR A 334 5.25 -14.08 -4.96
C THR A 334 5.98 -12.90 -5.59
N ARG A 335 5.44 -12.29 -6.66
CA ARG A 335 6.13 -11.25 -7.46
C ARG A 335 5.65 -9.83 -7.22
N MET A 336 4.46 -9.68 -6.67
CA MET A 336 3.81 -8.40 -6.47
C MET A 336 3.31 -8.24 -5.03
N SER A 337 2.76 -7.09 -4.71
CA SER A 337 1.96 -6.87 -3.50
C SER A 337 0.59 -6.34 -3.90
N ILE A 338 -0.48 -6.93 -3.39
CA ILE A 338 -1.86 -6.46 -3.64
C ILE A 338 -2.07 -5.03 -3.15
N MET A 339 -1.30 -4.56 -2.18
CA MET A 339 -1.31 -3.16 -1.73
C MET A 339 -1.04 -2.18 -2.88
N LYS A 340 -0.25 -2.58 -3.88
CA LYS A 340 0.06 -1.77 -5.07
C LYS A 340 -1.05 -1.77 -6.11
N LEU A 341 -2.10 -2.56 -5.90
CA LEU A 341 -3.28 -2.65 -6.75
C LEU A 341 -4.51 -2.11 -6.02
N PRO A 342 -4.71 -0.77 -5.93
CA PRO A 342 -5.76 -0.16 -5.10
C PRO A 342 -7.17 -0.63 -5.47
N ALA A 343 -7.44 -0.88 -6.75
CA ALA A 343 -8.74 -1.41 -7.21
C ALA A 343 -9.07 -2.77 -6.56
N LYS A 344 -8.05 -3.61 -6.32
CA LYS A 344 -8.20 -4.96 -5.75
C LYS A 344 -8.08 -4.97 -4.23
N SER A 345 -7.14 -4.20 -3.66
CA SER A 345 -6.89 -4.18 -2.22
C SER A 345 -8.00 -3.54 -1.39
N ARG A 346 -8.78 -2.60 -1.97
CA ARG A 346 -9.89 -1.90 -1.27
C ARG A 346 -10.99 -2.84 -0.75
N ASN A 347 -11.18 -3.98 -1.40
CA ASN A 347 -12.21 -4.97 -1.07
C ASN A 347 -11.70 -6.07 -0.12
N LEU A 348 -10.45 -5.96 0.37
CA LEU A 348 -9.95 -6.88 1.39
C LEU A 348 -10.73 -6.72 2.70
N PRO A 349 -10.95 -7.80 3.46
CA PRO A 349 -11.37 -7.69 4.85
C PRO A 349 -10.31 -6.92 5.63
N SER A 350 -10.66 -6.33 6.76
CA SER A 350 -9.71 -5.56 7.55
C SER A 350 -10.11 -5.51 9.01
N VAL A 351 -9.15 -5.73 9.89
CA VAL A 351 -9.31 -5.56 11.34
C VAL A 351 -9.82 -4.16 11.67
N ALA A 352 -9.31 -3.13 10.99
CA ALA A 352 -9.74 -1.75 11.23
C ALA A 352 -11.21 -1.52 10.86
N ARG A 353 -11.66 -2.04 9.70
CA ARG A 353 -13.06 -1.93 9.29
C ARG A 353 -13.99 -2.70 10.22
N SER A 354 -13.62 -3.92 10.61
CA SER A 354 -14.42 -4.75 11.52
C SER A 354 -14.56 -4.06 12.88
N LEU A 355 -13.47 -3.54 13.46
CA LEU A 355 -13.50 -2.85 14.74
C LEU A 355 -14.19 -1.48 14.66
N ALA A 356 -14.05 -0.74 13.56
CA ALA A 356 -14.83 0.49 13.35
C ALA A 356 -16.33 0.23 13.31
N GLY A 357 -16.77 -0.91 12.73
CA GLY A 357 -18.15 -1.38 12.78
C GLY A 357 -18.66 -1.65 14.20
N GLU A 358 -17.77 -2.04 15.11
CA GLU A 358 -18.04 -2.22 16.55
C GLU A 358 -17.87 -0.93 17.36
N GLY A 359 -17.66 0.22 16.72
CA GLY A 359 -17.56 1.53 17.35
C GLY A 359 -16.17 1.89 17.87
N TYR A 360 -15.11 1.19 17.45
CA TYR A 360 -13.74 1.59 17.73
C TYR A 360 -13.32 2.77 16.85
N LYS A 361 -12.60 3.72 17.43
CA LYS A 361 -11.86 4.73 16.66
C LYS A 361 -10.56 4.12 16.15
N THR A 362 -10.28 4.25 14.86
CA THR A 362 -9.12 3.62 14.25
C THR A 362 -8.12 4.65 13.76
N SER A 363 -6.85 4.54 14.21
CA SER A 363 -5.76 5.42 13.79
C SER A 363 -4.48 4.61 13.53
N PHE A 364 -3.69 5.03 12.53
CA PHE A 364 -2.41 4.40 12.21
C PHE A 364 -1.31 5.45 12.14
N ALA A 365 -0.17 5.17 12.76
CA ALA A 365 0.97 6.07 12.86
C ALA A 365 2.21 5.47 12.19
N TYR A 366 2.99 6.33 11.51
CA TYR A 366 4.26 5.96 10.88
C TYR A 366 5.23 7.13 10.85
N GLY A 367 6.47 6.92 11.23
CA GLY A 367 7.52 7.94 11.17
C GLY A 367 7.94 8.33 9.76
N GLY A 368 7.65 7.51 8.75
CA GLY A 368 8.03 7.68 7.35
C GLY A 368 6.91 8.18 6.43
N ASP A 369 7.06 7.93 5.12
CA ASP A 369 6.13 8.36 4.06
C ASP A 369 5.13 7.23 3.72
N LEU A 370 3.86 7.34 4.18
CA LEU A 370 2.79 6.39 3.86
C LEU A 370 2.38 6.36 2.37
N ASN A 371 2.90 7.26 1.53
CA ASN A 371 2.70 7.12 0.08
C ASN A 371 3.60 6.04 -0.52
N PHE A 372 4.65 5.62 0.20
CA PHE A 372 5.49 4.53 -0.26
C PHE A 372 4.65 3.25 -0.39
N THR A 373 4.80 2.54 -1.51
CA THR A 373 4.07 1.30 -1.85
C THR A 373 2.54 1.38 -1.79
N ASN A 374 1.93 2.57 -1.87
CA ASN A 374 0.48 2.80 -1.76
C ASN A 374 -0.12 2.51 -0.36
N GLN A 375 0.66 2.56 0.73
CA GLN A 375 0.17 2.30 2.09
C GLN A 375 -1.02 3.20 2.45
N ALA A 376 -0.94 4.52 2.22
CA ALA A 376 -2.04 5.42 2.58
C ALA A 376 -3.36 5.07 1.86
N SER A 377 -3.31 4.69 0.56
CA SER A 377 -4.52 4.28 -0.15
C SER A 377 -5.09 2.98 0.40
N TYR A 378 -4.24 2.01 0.73
CA TYR A 378 -4.64 0.76 1.35
C TYR A 378 -5.27 0.99 2.73
N MET A 379 -4.62 1.76 3.60
CA MET A 379 -5.11 2.04 4.96
C MET A 379 -6.49 2.72 4.94
N TYR A 380 -6.66 3.82 4.19
CA TYR A 380 -7.97 4.47 4.08
C TYR A 380 -9.04 3.55 3.48
N ALA A 381 -8.71 2.82 2.41
CA ALA A 381 -9.65 1.92 1.76
C ALA A 381 -10.06 0.74 2.66
N THR A 382 -9.24 0.34 3.60
CA THR A 382 -9.50 -0.75 4.55
C THR A 382 -10.04 -0.29 5.91
N GLY A 383 -10.38 0.99 6.07
CA GLY A 383 -11.20 1.48 7.19
C GLY A 383 -10.44 2.16 8.31
N TRP A 384 -9.17 2.49 8.13
CA TRP A 384 -8.47 3.38 9.05
C TRP A 384 -9.01 4.81 8.90
N GLN A 385 -9.44 5.40 10.00
CA GLN A 385 -10.10 6.70 10.01
C GLN A 385 -9.13 7.88 10.07
N GLU A 386 -7.97 7.66 10.72
CA GLU A 386 -6.94 8.67 10.87
C GLU A 386 -5.56 8.08 10.55
N LEU A 387 -4.82 8.74 9.66
CA LEU A 387 -3.43 8.40 9.36
C LEU A 387 -2.54 9.56 9.79
N ILE A 388 -1.57 9.28 10.66
CA ILE A 388 -0.64 10.25 11.21
C ILE A 388 0.77 9.80 10.82
N TRP A 389 1.47 10.59 10.01
CA TRP A 389 2.76 10.19 9.52
C TRP A 389 3.74 11.38 9.39
N GLN A 390 4.92 11.20 8.88
CA GLN A 390 6.00 12.20 8.86
C GLN A 390 5.52 13.63 8.52
N LYS A 391 4.60 13.80 7.56
CA LYS A 391 4.12 15.13 7.15
C LYS A 391 3.32 15.86 8.26
N ASP A 392 2.66 15.11 9.14
CA ASP A 392 1.76 15.63 10.17
C ASP A 392 2.50 15.86 11.50
N LEU A 393 3.67 15.25 11.66
CA LEU A 393 4.49 15.28 12.86
C LEU A 393 5.46 16.46 12.84
N ARG A 394 5.77 16.99 14.02
CA ARG A 394 6.76 18.05 14.22
C ARG A 394 7.56 17.76 15.47
N PHE A 395 8.73 17.20 15.29
CA PHE A 395 9.69 16.99 16.37
C PHE A 395 10.81 18.03 16.26
N ASP A 396 11.38 18.42 17.41
CA ASP A 396 12.57 19.28 17.46
C ASP A 396 13.85 18.43 17.22
N ALA A 397 13.82 17.67 16.13
CA ALA A 397 14.91 16.80 15.69
C ALA A 397 14.78 16.56 14.17
N PRO A 398 15.91 16.43 13.46
CA PRO A 398 15.88 16.16 12.02
C PRO A 398 15.32 14.75 11.76
N ALA A 399 14.49 14.65 10.70
CA ALA A 399 14.15 13.37 10.14
C ALA A 399 15.29 12.82 9.27
N SER A 400 15.47 11.50 9.22
CA SER A 400 16.31 10.84 8.23
C SER A 400 15.64 10.88 6.85
N ASP A 401 16.34 10.37 5.80
CA ASP A 401 15.76 10.21 4.45
C ASP A 401 14.49 9.34 4.44
N TRP A 402 14.33 8.45 5.43
CA TRP A 402 13.18 7.58 5.57
C TRP A 402 12.11 8.11 6.52
N GLY A 403 12.46 9.02 7.43
CA GLY A 403 11.53 9.61 8.39
C GLY A 403 12.11 9.80 9.79
N TYR A 404 11.23 9.94 10.78
CA TYR A 404 11.58 10.07 12.18
C TYR A 404 11.93 8.73 12.81
N ASP A 405 12.95 8.72 13.68
CA ASP A 405 13.43 7.52 14.36
C ASP A 405 12.41 6.98 15.41
N ASP A 406 12.59 5.70 15.78
CA ASP A 406 11.68 5.01 16.68
C ASP A 406 11.65 5.60 18.09
N ARG A 407 12.71 6.27 18.54
CA ARG A 407 12.71 6.95 19.86
C ARG A 407 11.65 8.04 19.89
N LEU A 408 11.61 8.90 18.85
CA LEU A 408 10.64 9.97 18.75
C LEU A 408 9.22 9.43 18.57
N MET A 409 9.10 8.43 17.70
CA MET A 409 7.81 7.84 17.37
C MET A 409 7.21 7.06 18.56
N CYS A 410 7.98 6.23 19.24
CA CYS A 410 7.51 5.46 20.38
C CYS A 410 7.13 6.34 21.57
N ASP A 411 7.91 7.40 21.85
CA ASP A 411 7.58 8.36 22.90
C ASP A 411 6.27 9.09 22.60
N TRP A 412 6.14 9.62 21.39
CA TRP A 412 4.93 10.30 20.93
C TRP A 412 3.71 9.36 20.91
N PHE A 413 3.90 8.12 20.44
CA PHE A 413 2.82 7.14 20.33
C PHE A 413 2.33 6.70 21.71
N ALA A 414 3.22 6.57 22.71
CA ALA A 414 2.82 6.32 24.09
C ALA A 414 1.91 7.43 24.62
N ASP A 415 2.28 8.72 24.41
CA ASP A 415 1.44 9.86 24.78
C ASP A 415 0.08 9.82 24.09
N ARG A 416 0.08 9.50 22.80
CA ARG A 416 -1.15 9.36 22.01
C ARG A 416 -2.07 8.28 22.56
N VAL A 417 -1.55 7.08 22.85
CA VAL A 417 -2.31 5.96 23.40
C VAL A 417 -2.89 6.32 24.77
N ILE A 418 -2.10 6.98 25.62
CA ILE A 418 -2.57 7.45 26.94
C ILE A 418 -3.72 8.46 26.75
N ALA A 419 -3.56 9.45 25.90
CA ALA A 419 -4.60 10.44 25.62
C ALA A 419 -5.88 9.81 25.02
N LEU A 420 -5.75 8.85 24.12
CA LEU A 420 -6.90 8.11 23.56
C LEU A 420 -7.64 7.32 24.66
N SER A 421 -6.93 6.77 25.64
CA SER A 421 -7.54 6.01 26.74
C SER A 421 -8.36 6.84 27.72
N GLU A 422 -8.15 8.17 27.74
CA GLU A 422 -8.95 9.09 28.54
C GLU A 422 -10.38 9.27 27.99
N SER A 423 -10.57 8.94 26.69
CA SER A 423 -11.90 8.89 26.11
C SER A 423 -12.63 7.61 26.55
N ARG A 424 -13.98 7.64 26.52
CA ARG A 424 -14.80 6.43 26.77
C ARG A 424 -15.01 5.56 25.53
N GLU A 425 -14.52 6.00 24.38
CA GLU A 425 -14.64 5.27 23.12
C GLU A 425 -13.48 4.28 22.99
N PRO A 426 -13.73 3.02 22.71
CA PRO A 426 -12.65 2.07 22.45
C PRO A 426 -11.90 2.47 21.18
N PHE A 427 -10.61 2.15 21.12
CA PHE A 427 -9.78 2.49 19.97
C PHE A 427 -8.92 1.31 19.50
N LEU A 428 -8.59 1.34 18.20
CA LEU A 428 -7.52 0.59 17.57
C LEU A 428 -6.47 1.60 17.12
N ALA A 429 -5.26 1.50 17.66
CA ALA A 429 -4.13 2.33 17.25
C ALA A 429 -3.01 1.44 16.68
N GLY A 430 -2.56 1.72 15.46
CA GLY A 430 -1.43 1.05 14.81
C GLY A 430 -0.18 1.92 14.83
N LEU A 431 0.99 1.30 14.96
CA LEU A 431 2.30 1.91 14.78
C LEU A 431 3.19 0.99 13.95
N LEU A 432 3.80 1.53 12.89
CA LEU A 432 4.90 0.88 12.19
C LEU A 432 6.21 1.53 12.64
N THR A 433 7.18 0.74 13.12
CA THR A 433 8.53 1.22 13.46
C THR A 433 9.38 1.39 12.19
N LEU A 434 10.51 2.07 12.30
CA LEU A 434 11.31 2.45 11.12
C LEU A 434 12.82 2.24 11.29
N SER A 435 13.36 2.41 12.50
CA SER A 435 14.82 2.57 12.70
C SER A 435 15.63 1.31 12.37
N SER A 436 15.01 0.13 12.38
CA SER A 436 15.60 -1.13 11.95
C SER A 436 15.58 -1.37 10.43
N HIS A 437 15.23 -0.35 9.65
CA HIS A 437 15.29 -0.35 8.17
C HIS A 437 16.68 0.09 7.67
N THR A 438 17.09 -0.41 6.50
CA THR A 438 18.30 0.07 5.78
C THR A 438 18.23 1.61 5.60
N PRO A 439 19.31 2.37 5.85
CA PRO A 439 20.71 2.00 6.01
C PRO A 439 21.16 1.66 7.45
N PHE A 440 20.26 1.45 8.41
CA PHE A 440 20.53 1.13 9.82
C PHE A 440 21.29 2.25 10.54
N ASP A 441 20.90 3.48 10.28
CA ASP A 441 21.55 4.67 10.79
C ASP A 441 20.83 5.15 12.06
N VAL A 442 21.31 4.68 13.21
CA VAL A 442 20.74 4.95 14.53
C VAL A 442 21.78 5.56 15.46
N PRO A 443 21.37 6.40 16.44
CA PRO A 443 22.29 6.96 17.43
C PRO A 443 22.64 5.93 18.52
N TYR A 444 23.10 4.75 18.12
CA TYR A 444 23.36 3.61 18.98
C TYR A 444 24.59 2.83 18.48
N ALA A 445 25.54 2.60 19.33
CA ALA A 445 26.82 1.95 18.99
C ALA A 445 27.20 0.94 20.08
N LYS A 446 26.29 0.00 20.38
CA LYS A 446 26.51 -1.05 21.38
C LYS A 446 27.30 -2.23 20.82
N PHE A 447 27.16 -2.50 19.53
CA PHE A 447 27.77 -3.62 18.82
C PHE A 447 28.58 -3.12 17.62
N ASP A 448 29.52 -3.93 17.15
CA ASP A 448 30.29 -3.63 15.92
C ASP A 448 29.45 -3.74 14.63
N ASP A 449 28.32 -4.47 14.68
CA ASP A 449 27.40 -4.61 13.55
C ASP A 449 26.28 -3.57 13.58
N ARG A 450 26.13 -2.78 12.49
CA ARG A 450 25.12 -1.72 12.36
C ARG A 450 23.69 -2.26 12.41
N VAL A 451 23.44 -3.47 11.88
CA VAL A 451 22.11 -4.11 11.90
C VAL A 451 21.73 -4.43 13.34
N LEU A 452 22.66 -5.04 14.10
CA LEU A 452 22.40 -5.35 15.51
C LEU A 452 22.20 -4.09 16.34
N ASN A 453 22.92 -3.00 16.04
CA ASN A 453 22.70 -1.70 16.68
C ASN A 453 21.30 -1.15 16.40
N ALA A 454 20.84 -1.23 15.14
CA ALA A 454 19.53 -0.74 14.76
C ALA A 454 18.39 -1.55 15.40
N MET A 455 18.52 -2.88 15.43
CA MET A 455 17.57 -3.76 16.12
C MET A 455 17.54 -3.52 17.64
N ALA A 456 18.72 -3.38 18.26
CA ALA A 456 18.82 -3.09 19.69
C ALA A 456 18.28 -1.69 20.05
N PHE A 457 18.45 -0.71 19.17
CA PHE A 457 17.88 0.62 19.32
C PHE A 457 16.35 0.59 19.29
N SER A 458 15.77 -0.08 18.27
CA SER A 458 14.32 -0.21 18.17
C SER A 458 13.74 -1.04 19.34
N ASP A 459 14.42 -2.10 19.79
CA ASP A 459 14.06 -2.86 20.99
C ASP A 459 14.00 -1.99 22.25
N ASP A 460 15.00 -1.11 22.43
CA ASP A 460 15.04 -0.17 23.57
C ASP A 460 13.89 0.85 23.49
N CYS A 461 13.61 1.39 22.31
CA CYS A 461 12.51 2.34 22.09
C CYS A 461 11.14 1.70 22.38
N VAL A 462 10.89 0.51 21.84
CA VAL A 462 9.65 -0.24 22.08
C VAL A 462 9.54 -0.64 23.55
N GLY A 463 10.64 -1.10 24.17
CA GLY A 463 10.67 -1.45 25.60
C GLY A 463 10.26 -0.28 26.49
N LYS A 464 10.83 0.92 26.24
CA LYS A 464 10.50 2.16 26.98
C LYS A 464 9.04 2.58 26.75
N MET A 465 8.54 2.47 25.52
CA MET A 465 7.13 2.73 25.20
C MET A 465 6.21 1.83 26.04
N ILE A 466 6.47 0.54 26.08
CA ILE A 466 5.68 -0.41 26.87
C ILE A 466 5.77 -0.11 28.37
N ASP A 467 6.95 0.21 28.89
CA ASP A 467 7.13 0.55 30.31
C ASP A 467 6.36 1.83 30.69
N ARG A 468 6.34 2.82 29.80
CA ARG A 468 5.55 4.04 29.96
C ARG A 468 4.05 3.78 29.95
N LEU A 469 3.56 2.93 29.03
CA LEU A 469 2.16 2.51 29.00
C LEU A 469 1.79 1.74 30.29
N LYS A 470 2.65 0.84 30.77
CA LYS A 470 2.47 0.12 32.05
C LYS A 470 2.35 1.04 33.25
N ALA A 471 3.06 2.16 33.25
CA ALA A 471 3.02 3.15 34.31
C ALA A 471 1.78 4.05 34.28
N SER A 472 0.94 3.94 33.25
CA SER A 472 -0.27 4.76 33.03
C SER A 472 -1.56 3.98 33.30
N PRO A 473 -2.68 4.67 33.59
CA PRO A 473 -3.99 4.04 33.73
C PRO A 473 -4.50 3.37 32.44
N ALA A 474 -3.96 3.76 31.27
CA ALA A 474 -4.30 3.16 30.00
C ALA A 474 -4.05 1.65 29.97
N TRP A 475 -3.06 1.18 30.72
CA TRP A 475 -2.62 -0.21 30.70
C TRP A 475 -3.71 -1.21 31.11
N GLU A 476 -4.54 -0.88 32.08
CA GLU A 476 -5.52 -1.81 32.67
C GLU A 476 -6.48 -2.42 31.62
N ASN A 477 -6.88 -1.63 30.64
CA ASN A 477 -7.79 -2.08 29.57
C ASN A 477 -7.11 -2.06 28.18
N LEU A 478 -5.81 -2.35 28.12
CA LEU A 478 -5.03 -2.30 26.90
C LEU A 478 -4.59 -3.70 26.48
N LEU A 479 -4.83 -4.06 25.21
CA LEU A 479 -4.15 -5.14 24.51
C LEU A 479 -3.10 -4.54 23.58
N VAL A 480 -1.85 -4.95 23.70
CA VAL A 480 -0.76 -4.60 22.78
C VAL A 480 -0.31 -5.85 22.05
N VAL A 481 -0.43 -5.83 20.74
CA VAL A 481 0.06 -6.85 19.82
C VAL A 481 1.37 -6.34 19.21
N LEU A 482 2.49 -6.97 19.55
CA LEU A 482 3.80 -6.73 18.97
C LEU A 482 4.06 -7.81 17.93
N VAL A 483 4.29 -7.45 16.68
CA VAL A 483 4.56 -8.42 15.60
C VAL A 483 5.48 -7.79 14.56
N ALA A 484 6.46 -8.54 14.05
CA ALA A 484 7.28 -8.05 12.96
C ALA A 484 6.51 -8.06 11.62
N ASP A 485 6.83 -7.12 10.73
CA ASP A 485 6.34 -7.10 9.34
C ASP A 485 7.00 -8.20 8.49
N HIS A 486 8.28 -8.42 8.69
CA HIS A 486 9.05 -9.54 8.13
C HIS A 486 10.33 -9.78 8.92
N GLY A 487 11.03 -10.88 8.63
CA GLY A 487 12.33 -11.18 9.22
C GLY A 487 13.48 -10.58 8.41
N TYR A 488 14.51 -10.08 9.11
CA TYR A 488 15.81 -9.75 8.50
C TYR A 488 16.69 -10.99 8.37
N PRO A 489 17.47 -11.16 7.28
CA PRO A 489 18.38 -12.29 7.12
C PRO A 489 19.58 -12.16 8.08
N TYR A 490 19.46 -12.81 9.22
CA TYR A 490 20.56 -12.90 10.18
C TYR A 490 20.71 -14.35 10.68
N PRO A 491 21.90 -14.95 10.60
CA PRO A 491 23.06 -14.41 9.89
C PRO A 491 22.75 -14.15 8.40
N ARG A 492 23.48 -13.24 7.75
CA ARG A 492 23.20 -12.74 6.38
C ARG A 492 23.26 -13.79 5.25
N THR A 493 23.56 -15.03 5.60
CA THR A 493 23.57 -16.17 4.68
C THR A 493 22.20 -16.78 4.43
N LEU A 494 21.16 -16.41 5.22
CA LEU A 494 19.81 -16.94 5.06
C LEU A 494 19.18 -16.50 3.73
N ALA A 495 18.80 -17.47 2.90
CA ALA A 495 18.12 -17.22 1.63
C ALA A 495 16.64 -16.90 1.82
N TYR A 496 16.00 -16.33 0.77
CA TYR A 496 14.58 -15.95 0.82
C TYR A 496 13.61 -17.13 0.95
N ASN A 497 14.03 -18.32 0.56
CA ASN A 497 13.24 -19.55 0.62
C ASN A 497 13.41 -20.32 1.93
N GLU A 498 14.36 -19.95 2.78
CA GLU A 498 14.60 -20.65 4.05
C GLU A 498 13.53 -20.30 5.10
N PRO A 499 12.86 -21.29 5.74
CA PRO A 499 11.86 -21.04 6.77
C PRO A 499 12.36 -20.18 7.93
N LEU A 500 13.61 -20.38 8.35
CA LEU A 500 14.21 -19.64 9.46
C LEU A 500 14.22 -18.12 9.24
N ARG A 501 14.37 -17.68 7.97
CA ARG A 501 14.29 -16.26 7.61
C ARG A 501 12.92 -15.64 7.89
N HIS A 502 11.85 -16.43 7.79
CA HIS A 502 10.48 -16.00 7.99
C HIS A 502 10.02 -16.16 9.44
N ARG A 503 10.81 -16.78 10.32
CA ARG A 503 10.46 -16.89 11.74
C ARG A 503 10.63 -15.54 12.43
N ILE A 504 9.54 -15.02 12.97
CA ILE A 504 9.45 -13.66 13.55
C ILE A 504 8.86 -13.68 14.96
N PRO A 505 9.15 -12.66 15.79
CA PRO A 505 8.47 -12.51 17.07
C PRO A 505 7.02 -12.08 16.90
N MET A 506 6.14 -12.66 17.72
CA MET A 506 4.79 -12.16 18.02
C MET A 506 4.52 -12.30 19.51
N ILE A 507 4.14 -11.20 20.14
CA ILE A 507 3.85 -11.12 21.59
C ILE A 507 2.55 -10.35 21.80
N TRP A 508 1.64 -10.88 22.61
CA TRP A 508 0.50 -10.14 23.11
C TRP A 508 0.76 -9.78 24.58
N THR A 509 0.65 -8.50 24.91
CA THR A 509 0.84 -7.97 26.26
C THR A 509 -0.19 -6.89 26.55
N GLY A 510 -0.24 -6.39 27.77
CA GLY A 510 -1.24 -5.40 28.20
C GLY A 510 -2.02 -5.91 29.39
N GLY A 511 -2.67 -5.00 30.12
CA GLY A 511 -3.49 -5.35 31.28
C GLY A 511 -4.72 -6.18 30.94
N ALA A 512 -5.15 -6.18 29.67
CA ALA A 512 -6.24 -7.03 29.17
C ALA A 512 -5.83 -8.51 28.99
N VAL A 513 -4.54 -8.84 29.02
CA VAL A 513 -4.03 -10.21 28.88
C VAL A 513 -4.14 -10.92 30.23
N ALA A 514 -4.89 -12.04 30.27
CA ALA A 514 -5.20 -12.76 31.51
C ALA A 514 -3.94 -13.27 32.23
N ARG A 515 -3.00 -13.85 31.50
CA ARG A 515 -1.75 -14.38 32.06
C ARG A 515 -0.71 -14.63 30.97
N PRO A 516 0.57 -14.61 31.30
CA PRO A 516 1.63 -15.06 30.39
C PRO A 516 1.45 -16.53 30.02
N ARG A 517 1.71 -16.86 28.73
CA ARG A 517 1.71 -18.23 28.23
C ARG A 517 2.55 -18.36 26.97
N VAL A 518 2.96 -19.59 26.66
CA VAL A 518 3.56 -19.94 25.37
C VAL A 518 2.54 -20.66 24.52
N VAL A 519 2.39 -20.23 23.26
CA VAL A 519 1.58 -20.84 22.21
C VAL A 519 2.54 -21.56 21.27
N GLU A 520 2.46 -22.89 21.24
CA GLU A 520 3.36 -23.74 20.46
C GLU A 520 2.84 -24.04 19.04
N ASP A 521 1.59 -23.68 18.76
CA ASP A 521 0.95 -23.86 17.46
C ASP A 521 1.71 -23.11 16.35
N TYR A 522 1.78 -23.71 15.16
CA TYR A 522 2.33 -23.09 13.97
C TYR A 522 1.29 -22.13 13.37
N ALA A 523 1.69 -20.89 13.18
CA ALA A 523 0.86 -19.84 12.62
C ALA A 523 1.69 -18.81 11.84
N SER A 524 1.03 -18.01 11.03
CA SER A 524 1.65 -16.89 10.32
C SER A 524 0.83 -15.61 10.45
N GLN A 525 1.36 -14.51 9.97
CA GLN A 525 0.76 -13.17 10.08
C GLN A 525 -0.71 -13.13 9.62
N ILE A 526 -1.10 -13.92 8.63
CA ILE A 526 -2.49 -13.98 8.16
C ILE A 526 -3.45 -14.44 9.26
N ASP A 527 -2.99 -15.17 10.26
CA ASP A 527 -3.81 -15.73 11.33
C ASP A 527 -4.11 -14.72 12.46
N ILE A 528 -3.46 -13.53 12.45
CA ILE A 528 -3.67 -12.49 13.46
C ILE A 528 -5.10 -11.95 13.42
N ALA A 529 -5.62 -11.68 12.23
CA ALA A 529 -6.91 -11.02 12.07
C ALA A 529 -8.06 -11.84 12.70
N ALA A 530 -8.23 -13.10 12.32
CA ALA A 530 -9.24 -13.97 12.89
C ALA A 530 -9.03 -14.21 14.39
N THR A 531 -7.77 -14.42 14.81
CA THR A 531 -7.43 -14.62 16.23
C THR A 531 -7.81 -13.42 17.08
N LEU A 532 -7.44 -12.21 16.64
CA LEU A 532 -7.74 -10.97 17.35
C LEU A 532 -9.26 -10.74 17.44
N LEU A 533 -9.95 -10.83 16.31
CA LEU A 533 -11.40 -10.60 16.26
C LEU A 533 -12.17 -11.65 17.08
N ALA A 534 -11.77 -12.93 17.05
CA ALA A 534 -12.35 -13.98 17.88
C ALA A 534 -12.20 -13.68 19.38
N GLN A 535 -11.02 -13.23 19.82
CA GLN A 535 -10.78 -12.82 21.21
C GLN A 535 -11.65 -11.62 21.63
N LEU A 536 -11.99 -10.74 20.70
CA LEU A 536 -12.85 -9.58 20.92
C LEU A 536 -14.35 -9.91 20.77
N GLY A 537 -14.69 -11.13 20.34
CA GLY A 537 -16.07 -11.55 20.07
C GLY A 537 -16.68 -10.89 18.82
N VAL A 538 -15.84 -10.48 17.87
CA VAL A 538 -16.23 -9.83 16.62
C VAL A 538 -16.29 -10.86 15.50
N PRO A 539 -17.32 -10.86 14.64
CA PRO A 539 -17.40 -11.74 13.48
C PRO A 539 -16.19 -11.57 12.54
N HIS A 540 -15.71 -12.69 12.01
CA HIS A 540 -14.52 -12.73 11.15
C HIS A 540 -14.63 -13.73 10.00
N ASP A 541 -15.85 -14.07 9.60
CA ASP A 541 -16.14 -15.05 8.57
C ASP A 541 -15.67 -14.64 7.16
N ASP A 542 -15.44 -13.34 6.94
CA ASP A 542 -14.93 -12.76 5.70
C ASP A 542 -13.40 -12.84 5.56
N PHE A 543 -12.69 -13.27 6.61
CA PHE A 543 -11.24 -13.49 6.58
C PHE A 543 -10.89 -14.91 6.14
N ASP A 544 -11.19 -15.25 4.90
CA ASP A 544 -11.11 -16.59 4.33
C ASP A 544 -9.80 -17.35 4.55
N TYR A 545 -8.67 -16.66 4.64
CA TYR A 545 -7.33 -17.25 4.81
C TYR A 545 -6.85 -17.26 6.25
N SER A 546 -7.50 -16.52 7.13
CA SER A 546 -7.08 -16.33 8.51
C SER A 546 -7.72 -17.39 9.41
N LYS A 547 -6.91 -18.04 10.24
CA LYS A 547 -7.36 -19.03 11.21
C LYS A 547 -7.28 -18.45 12.61
N ASP A 548 -8.28 -18.72 13.46
CA ASP A 548 -8.14 -18.45 14.88
C ASP A 548 -7.16 -19.44 15.51
N ILE A 549 -6.02 -18.94 16.01
CA ILE A 549 -4.95 -19.74 16.61
C ILE A 549 -5.43 -20.44 17.88
N PHE A 550 -6.39 -19.85 18.61
CA PHE A 550 -6.93 -20.39 19.85
C PHE A 550 -8.19 -21.23 19.66
N ALA A 551 -8.67 -21.39 18.43
CA ALA A 551 -9.77 -22.31 18.13
C ALA A 551 -9.32 -23.77 18.30
N PRO A 552 -10.21 -24.65 18.83
CA PRO A 552 -9.90 -26.08 18.93
C PRO A 552 -9.77 -26.71 17.52
N PRO A 553 -9.01 -27.82 17.37
CA PRO A 553 -8.93 -28.53 16.09
C PRO A 553 -10.29 -29.09 15.61
N PRO A 554 -10.54 -29.20 14.26
CA PRO A 554 -9.73 -28.68 13.20
C PRO A 554 -9.92 -27.18 13.06
N PRO A 555 -8.98 -26.32 12.61
CA PRO A 555 -8.22 -26.50 11.39
C PRO A 555 -6.79 -27.00 11.61
N ARG A 556 -6.13 -27.45 10.52
CA ARG A 556 -4.69 -27.75 10.53
C ARG A 556 -3.89 -26.51 10.91
N LYS A 557 -3.03 -26.62 11.89
CA LYS A 557 -2.13 -25.54 12.34
C LYS A 557 -0.87 -25.57 11.49
N PHE A 558 -0.69 -24.58 10.64
CA PHE A 558 0.47 -24.44 9.77
C PHE A 558 0.81 -22.96 9.56
N ALA A 559 2.06 -22.68 9.26
CA ALA A 559 2.53 -21.39 8.76
C ALA A 559 2.75 -21.45 7.26
N TYR A 560 2.27 -20.44 6.53
CA TYR A 560 2.49 -20.25 5.09
C TYR A 560 3.27 -18.95 4.86
N TYR A 561 4.21 -18.96 3.93
CA TYR A 561 4.90 -17.77 3.46
C TYR A 561 5.16 -17.83 1.95
N ALA A 562 5.23 -16.65 1.33
CA ALA A 562 5.58 -16.48 -0.09
C ALA A 562 6.87 -15.69 -0.23
N PHE A 563 7.71 -16.12 -1.17
CA PHE A 563 8.91 -15.40 -1.60
C PHE A 563 8.89 -15.23 -3.12
N ASN A 564 9.86 -14.49 -3.67
CA ASN A 564 9.94 -14.35 -5.12
C ASN A 564 10.03 -15.73 -5.77
N ASP A 565 9.08 -16.01 -6.65
CA ASP A 565 8.98 -17.25 -7.42
C ASP A 565 8.72 -18.53 -6.60
N GLY A 566 8.13 -18.41 -5.38
CA GLY A 566 7.85 -19.61 -4.63
C GLY A 566 7.08 -19.41 -3.32
N PHE A 567 6.86 -20.50 -2.61
CA PHE A 567 6.25 -20.54 -1.29
C PHE A 567 6.92 -21.53 -0.37
N GLY A 568 6.71 -21.37 0.92
CA GLY A 568 7.02 -22.37 1.94
C GLY A 568 5.86 -22.60 2.89
N VAL A 569 5.78 -23.81 3.42
CA VAL A 569 4.82 -24.23 4.46
C VAL A 569 5.55 -24.97 5.54
N VAL A 570 5.23 -24.67 6.79
CA VAL A 570 5.83 -25.31 7.97
C VAL A 570 4.72 -25.68 8.96
N ASP A 571 4.77 -26.89 9.51
CA ASP A 571 3.97 -27.32 10.63
C ASP A 571 4.72 -28.29 11.54
N ALA A 572 4.05 -28.87 12.53
CA ALA A 572 4.66 -29.83 13.47
C ALA A 572 5.17 -31.13 12.78
N SER A 573 4.72 -31.43 11.57
CA SER A 573 5.14 -32.62 10.81
C SER A 573 6.36 -32.38 9.92
N GLY A 574 6.78 -31.11 9.73
CA GLY A 574 7.93 -30.74 8.94
C GLY A 574 7.75 -29.47 8.11
N GLU A 575 8.45 -29.41 6.98
CA GLU A 575 8.46 -28.28 6.08
C GLU A 575 8.44 -28.69 4.61
N ALA A 576 7.88 -27.83 3.76
CA ALA A 576 7.96 -27.95 2.31
C ALA A 576 8.19 -26.57 1.69
N VAL A 577 9.11 -26.49 0.75
CA VAL A 577 9.47 -25.27 0.00
C VAL A 577 9.41 -25.56 -1.48
N TRP A 578 8.65 -24.78 -2.21
CA TRP A 578 8.43 -24.88 -3.65
C TRP A 578 9.08 -23.73 -4.41
N ASP A 579 9.86 -24.07 -5.44
CA ASP A 579 10.39 -23.12 -6.43
C ASP A 579 9.54 -23.20 -7.70
N SER A 580 8.76 -22.15 -7.97
CA SER A 580 7.91 -22.07 -9.17
C SER A 580 8.71 -21.86 -10.45
N THR A 581 9.90 -21.25 -10.39
CA THR A 581 10.80 -21.09 -11.54
C THR A 581 11.40 -22.41 -11.95
N GLY A 582 11.86 -23.20 -11.00
CA GLY A 582 12.39 -24.55 -11.23
C GLY A 582 11.30 -25.61 -11.38
N GLY A 583 10.04 -25.31 -11.04
CA GLY A 583 8.91 -26.25 -11.07
C GLY A 583 9.09 -27.46 -10.15
N ARG A 584 9.77 -27.29 -9.01
CA ARG A 584 10.15 -28.39 -8.12
C ARG A 584 10.16 -28.01 -6.64
N ALA A 585 10.03 -29.01 -5.78
CA ALA A 585 10.33 -28.83 -4.37
C ALA A 585 11.85 -28.61 -4.16
N VAL A 586 12.18 -27.62 -3.33
CA VAL A 586 13.55 -27.35 -2.86
C VAL A 586 13.81 -28.14 -1.58
N THR A 587 12.83 -28.14 -0.69
CA THR A 587 12.83 -28.92 0.56
C THR A 587 11.47 -29.58 0.69
N GLU A 588 11.42 -30.82 1.12
CA GLU A 588 10.20 -31.58 1.32
C GLU A 588 10.44 -32.65 2.36
N THR A 589 10.03 -32.39 3.60
CA THR A 589 10.02 -33.40 4.66
C THR A 589 8.66 -34.08 4.83
N ASN A 590 7.60 -33.40 4.34
CA ASN A 590 6.24 -33.95 4.27
C ASN A 590 5.54 -33.50 2.96
N PRO A 591 5.23 -34.45 2.03
CA PRO A 591 4.57 -34.14 0.75
C PRO A 591 3.22 -33.43 0.87
N GLU A 592 2.46 -33.66 1.94
CA GLU A 592 1.16 -33.03 2.14
C GLU A 592 1.28 -31.50 2.27
N LEU A 593 2.44 -31.01 2.78
CA LEU A 593 2.68 -29.56 2.91
C LEU A 593 2.85 -28.87 1.56
N LEU A 594 3.33 -29.58 0.53
CA LEU A 594 3.34 -29.04 -0.83
C LEU A 594 1.94 -28.81 -1.36
N ASP A 595 1.02 -29.73 -1.08
CA ASP A 595 -0.38 -29.57 -1.48
C ASP A 595 -1.06 -28.42 -0.74
N VAL A 596 -0.76 -28.23 0.56
CA VAL A 596 -1.22 -27.05 1.33
C VAL A 596 -0.73 -25.78 0.67
N GLY A 597 0.57 -25.66 0.37
CA GLY A 597 1.14 -24.46 -0.21
C GLY A 597 0.64 -24.16 -1.64
N ARG A 598 0.50 -25.19 -2.48
CA ARG A 598 -0.09 -25.07 -3.83
C ARG A 598 -1.54 -24.59 -3.76
N THR A 599 -2.32 -25.14 -2.81
CA THR A 599 -3.70 -24.73 -2.57
C THR A 599 -3.78 -23.26 -2.16
N MET A 600 -2.94 -22.84 -1.19
CA MET A 600 -2.88 -21.47 -0.72
C MET A 600 -2.47 -20.50 -1.85
N LEU A 601 -1.41 -20.80 -2.58
CA LEU A 601 -0.91 -19.94 -3.66
C LEU A 601 -1.92 -19.80 -4.79
N GLN A 602 -2.45 -20.91 -5.32
CA GLN A 602 -3.43 -20.88 -6.41
C GLN A 602 -4.71 -20.16 -5.99
N THR A 603 -5.23 -20.44 -4.78
CA THR A 603 -6.45 -19.79 -4.30
C THR A 603 -6.25 -18.29 -4.14
N THR A 604 -5.10 -17.85 -3.61
CA THR A 604 -4.76 -16.41 -3.48
C THR A 604 -4.78 -15.72 -4.85
N TYR A 605 -4.18 -16.34 -5.87
CA TYR A 605 -4.11 -15.74 -7.20
C TYR A 605 -5.45 -15.77 -7.93
N VAL A 606 -6.26 -16.83 -7.77
CA VAL A 606 -7.63 -16.87 -8.28
C VAL A 606 -8.50 -15.78 -7.63
N ASP A 607 -8.38 -15.59 -6.31
CA ASP A 607 -9.09 -14.52 -5.59
C ASP A 607 -8.67 -13.13 -6.08
N ILE A 608 -7.36 -12.86 -6.24
CA ILE A 608 -6.87 -11.61 -6.82
C ILE A 608 -7.44 -11.38 -8.24
N GLY A 609 -7.55 -12.43 -9.04
CA GLY A 609 -8.16 -12.35 -10.37
C GLY A 609 -9.62 -11.92 -10.32
N ARG A 610 -10.37 -12.40 -9.32
CA ARG A 610 -11.81 -12.13 -9.13
C ARG A 610 -12.12 -10.77 -8.50
N ARG A 611 -11.20 -10.21 -7.72
CA ARG A 611 -11.32 -8.86 -7.14
C ARG A 611 -11.14 -7.80 -8.22
#